data_e96a88d22269a2a91974f4e62b658a3c
#
_entry.id   e96a88d22269a2a91974f4e62b658a3c
#
_cell.length_a   1.000
_cell.length_b   1.000
_cell.length_c   1.000
_cell.angle_alpha   90.00
_cell.angle_beta   90.00
_cell.angle_gamma   90.00
#
_symmetry.space_group_name_H-M   'P 1'
#
loop_
_entity.id
_entity.type
_entity.pdbx_description
1 polymer ?
#
loop_
_entity_poly.entity_id
_entity_poly.type
_entity_poly.pdbx_seq_one_letter_code
_entity_poly.pdbx_strand_id
1 'polypeptide(L)'
;MAARQTAAAAPEKEKSSNARILTIMISAAIALVGVLVILSAWQLPPFTRQVQSTDNAYVRGQVTVISPQLSGYITEVRVQDFAWVRRDEVLMVIDQRIYRQRVHQAQLLMKRAALNNNVQQRRSAQASVEQYQAEVINAEAQARKAKLDLQRVENLVADGSLSIRERDASRASASQAVANIAQAKASLEKAKQDLQTVIVNRASLAADVANAQAALELTQIDLANTRIVAPRDGQLGQISVRQGAYVSAGTHLTSLVPEQMWIIANMKETQMAGIRLGQRASFSVDALDHATFSGVVESILPATGSEFSAISSDNATGNFVKIAQRIPVRLRIDHDNALYRRLRPGMSVEVNIDTGSTPADPVGSSAIPGAA
;
A
#
# COMPACT_ATOMS: atom_id res chain seq x y z
N MET A 1 -60.66 18.50 114.94
CA MET A 1 -60.51 17.02 114.96
C MET A 1 -59.97 16.63 113.63
N ALA A 2 -58.83 16.08 113.60
CA ALA A 2 -58.00 15.81 112.44
C ALA A 2 -58.36 14.49 111.77
N ALA A 3 -58.33 14.43 110.44
CA ALA A 3 -58.17 13.21 109.68
C ALA A 3 -57.18 13.43 108.57
N ARG A 4 -56.03 12.82 108.69
CA ARG A 4 -54.98 12.71 107.67
C ARG A 4 -55.42 11.79 106.52
N GLN A 5 -55.37 12.26 105.28
CA GLN A 5 -55.47 11.42 104.08
C GLN A 5 -54.06 11.24 103.55
N THR A 6 -53.61 10.03 103.53
CA THR A 6 -52.40 9.55 102.91
C THR A 6 -52.63 9.41 101.37
N ALA A 7 -51.87 10.16 100.55
CA ALA A 7 -51.83 10.02 99.10
C ALA A 7 -50.88 8.90 98.70
N ALA A 8 -51.34 7.94 97.97
CA ALA A 8 -50.61 6.82 97.35
C ALA A 8 -49.89 7.30 96.12
N ALA A 9 -48.60 7.07 96.09
CA ALA A 9 -47.72 7.34 94.93
C ALA A 9 -48.02 6.29 93.84
N ALA A 10 -48.30 6.78 92.57
CA ALA A 10 -48.46 5.94 91.40
C ALA A 10 -47.05 5.51 90.88
N PRO A 11 -46.82 4.30 90.36
CA PRO A 11 -45.54 3.85 89.88
C PRO A 11 -45.24 4.48 88.52
N GLU A 12 -44.08 5.12 88.42
CA GLU A 12 -43.46 5.58 87.17
C GLU A 12 -43.19 4.38 86.24
N LYS A 13 -43.87 4.34 85.10
CA LYS A 13 -43.57 3.37 84.03
C LYS A 13 -42.18 3.61 83.47
N GLU A 14 -41.23 2.73 83.76
CA GLU A 14 -40.00 2.57 83.06
C GLU A 14 -40.28 2.42 81.55
N LYS A 15 -40.07 3.52 80.78
CA LYS A 15 -40.06 3.44 79.32
C LYS A 15 -38.88 2.60 78.89
N SER A 16 -39.17 1.43 78.39
CA SER A 16 -38.21 0.41 78.04
C SER A 16 -37.04 0.96 77.22
N SER A 17 -35.83 0.67 77.65
CA SER A 17 -34.52 0.93 76.97
C SER A 17 -34.58 0.52 75.49
N ASN A 18 -35.39 -0.48 75.16
CA ASN A 18 -35.58 -1.01 73.81
C ASN A 18 -36.18 -0.01 72.80
N ALA A 19 -37.12 0.89 73.27
CA ALA A 19 -37.70 1.91 72.38
C ALA A 19 -36.74 3.01 72.03
N ARG A 20 -35.77 3.38 72.90
CA ARG A 20 -34.71 4.33 72.64
C ARG A 20 -33.69 3.74 71.67
N ILE A 21 -33.31 2.46 71.87
CA ILE A 21 -32.39 1.75 70.94
C ILE A 21 -33.03 1.62 69.54
N LEU A 22 -34.33 1.32 69.44
CA LEU A 22 -35.07 1.24 68.19
C LEU A 22 -35.12 2.61 67.45
N THR A 23 -35.36 3.73 68.18
CA THR A 23 -35.34 5.06 67.53
C THR A 23 -33.93 5.49 67.08
N ILE A 24 -32.89 5.15 67.84
CA ILE A 24 -31.47 5.39 67.44
C ILE A 24 -31.13 4.54 66.19
N MET A 25 -31.54 3.29 66.13
CA MET A 25 -31.34 2.42 65.01
C MET A 25 -32.05 2.92 63.75
N ILE A 26 -33.27 3.39 63.85
CA ILE A 26 -34.02 3.98 62.74
C ILE A 26 -33.39 5.29 62.26
N SER A 27 -32.99 6.18 63.17
CA SER A 27 -32.32 7.43 62.80
C SER A 27 -30.94 7.18 62.16
N ALA A 28 -30.17 6.20 62.63
CA ALA A 28 -28.91 5.78 62.05
C ALA A 28 -29.12 5.16 60.63
N ALA A 29 -30.18 4.36 60.45
CA ALA A 29 -30.53 3.79 59.13
C ALA A 29 -30.95 4.89 58.14
N ILE A 30 -31.71 5.88 58.55
CA ILE A 30 -32.09 7.03 57.70
C ILE A 30 -30.86 7.87 57.33
N ALA A 31 -29.94 8.12 58.31
CA ALA A 31 -28.68 8.82 58.07
C ALA A 31 -27.80 8.04 57.06
N LEU A 32 -27.68 6.72 57.22
CA LEU A 32 -26.95 5.84 56.30
C LEU A 32 -27.53 5.88 54.88
N VAL A 33 -28.84 5.80 54.76
CA VAL A 33 -29.51 5.93 53.46
C VAL A 33 -29.27 7.31 52.83
N GLY A 34 -29.33 8.39 53.66
CA GLY A 34 -29.02 9.74 53.22
C GLY A 34 -27.59 9.87 52.68
N VAL A 35 -26.61 9.29 53.41
CA VAL A 35 -25.21 9.25 52.98
C VAL A 35 -25.05 8.44 51.67
N LEU A 36 -25.71 7.28 51.55
CA LEU A 36 -25.68 6.47 50.34
C LEU A 36 -26.32 7.20 49.15
N VAL A 37 -27.39 7.94 49.35
CA VAL A 37 -28.01 8.77 48.29
C VAL A 37 -27.08 9.90 47.87
N ILE A 38 -26.41 10.57 48.79
CA ILE A 38 -25.44 11.62 48.49
C ILE A 38 -24.22 11.04 47.72
N LEU A 39 -23.68 9.91 48.18
CA LEU A 39 -22.57 9.23 47.51
C LEU A 39 -22.96 8.79 46.09
N SER A 40 -24.20 8.29 45.92
CA SER A 40 -24.76 7.93 44.62
C SER A 40 -24.96 9.14 43.72
N ALA A 41 -25.49 10.24 44.24
CA ALA A 41 -25.73 11.48 43.48
C ALA A 41 -24.44 12.14 43.01
N TRP A 42 -23.37 12.08 43.84
CA TRP A 42 -22.08 12.64 43.54
C TRP A 42 -21.10 11.64 42.91
N GLN A 43 -21.57 10.43 42.65
CA GLN A 43 -20.78 9.37 41.99
C GLN A 43 -19.45 9.08 42.71
N LEU A 44 -19.42 9.21 44.02
CA LEU A 44 -18.26 8.87 44.84
C LEU A 44 -18.23 7.34 45.12
N PRO A 45 -17.03 6.76 45.36
CA PRO A 45 -16.95 5.34 45.69
C PRO A 45 -17.91 4.93 46.79
N PRO A 46 -18.68 3.82 46.68
CA PRO A 46 -18.58 2.72 45.67
C PRO A 46 -19.45 2.91 44.41
N PHE A 47 -20.11 4.04 44.24
CA PHE A 47 -21.04 4.30 43.10
C PHE A 47 -20.37 5.00 41.89
N THR A 48 -19.08 4.83 41.69
CA THR A 48 -18.40 5.34 40.48
C THR A 48 -18.99 4.70 39.22
N ARG A 49 -19.47 5.50 38.26
CA ARG A 49 -19.91 4.99 36.98
C ARG A 49 -18.72 4.40 36.24
N GLN A 50 -18.82 3.10 35.95
CA GLN A 50 -17.83 2.39 35.14
C GLN A 50 -18.08 2.59 33.63
N VAL A 51 -19.10 3.34 33.23
CA VAL A 51 -19.47 3.60 31.85
C VAL A 51 -19.15 5.07 31.51
N GLN A 52 -18.34 5.28 30.49
CA GLN A 52 -18.05 6.60 29.93
C GLN A 52 -18.84 6.79 28.63
N SER A 53 -19.66 7.85 28.55
CA SER A 53 -20.54 8.11 27.40
C SER A 53 -20.14 9.37 26.64
N THR A 54 -20.36 9.37 25.33
CA THR A 54 -20.25 10.54 24.47
C THR A 54 -21.29 10.49 23.35
N ASP A 55 -21.90 11.64 23.09
CA ASP A 55 -22.79 11.94 21.96
C ASP A 55 -22.02 12.45 20.72
N ASN A 56 -20.74 12.82 20.91
CA ASN A 56 -19.89 13.29 19.84
C ASN A 56 -19.13 12.11 19.20
N ALA A 57 -19.88 11.26 18.52
CA ALA A 57 -19.32 10.11 17.82
C ALA A 57 -20.00 9.91 16.47
N TYR A 58 -19.24 9.38 15.50
CA TYR A 58 -19.71 9.19 14.13
C TYR A 58 -19.24 7.85 13.58
N VAL A 59 -20.11 7.24 12.77
CA VAL A 59 -19.71 6.13 11.91
C VAL A 59 -18.75 6.66 10.83
N ARG A 60 -17.63 6.00 10.65
CA ARG A 60 -16.63 6.31 9.61
C ARG A 60 -16.40 5.08 8.74
N GLY A 61 -16.02 5.33 7.50
CA GLY A 61 -15.59 4.33 6.53
C GLY A 61 -14.55 4.93 5.61
N GLN A 62 -13.72 4.10 5.00
CA GLN A 62 -12.70 4.56 4.05
C GLN A 62 -13.37 4.82 2.69
N VAL A 63 -14.07 5.93 2.57
CA VAL A 63 -14.64 6.36 1.29
C VAL A 63 -13.52 6.61 0.29
N THR A 64 -13.56 5.91 -0.85
CA THR A 64 -12.56 6.04 -1.92
C THR A 64 -13.16 6.80 -3.08
N VAL A 65 -12.51 7.88 -3.50
CA VAL A 65 -12.89 8.63 -4.70
C VAL A 65 -12.42 7.85 -5.93
N ILE A 66 -13.33 7.59 -6.86
CA ILE A 66 -13.03 6.99 -8.15
C ILE A 66 -12.85 8.09 -9.19
N SER A 67 -11.67 8.12 -9.78
CA SER A 67 -11.29 9.09 -10.82
C SER A 67 -10.51 8.38 -11.93
N PRO A 68 -10.61 8.83 -13.20
CA PRO A 68 -9.87 8.26 -14.31
C PRO A 68 -8.39 8.69 -14.25
N GLN A 69 -7.51 7.84 -14.74
CA GLN A 69 -6.09 8.17 -14.94
C GLN A 69 -5.85 8.84 -16.32
N LEU A 70 -6.79 8.68 -17.24
CA LEU A 70 -6.70 9.14 -18.62
C LEU A 70 -7.87 10.05 -18.96
N SER A 71 -7.65 10.94 -19.93
CA SER A 71 -8.68 11.85 -20.42
C SER A 71 -9.37 11.27 -21.68
N GLY A 72 -10.66 11.50 -21.79
CA GLY A 72 -11.43 11.08 -22.98
C GLY A 72 -12.94 11.12 -22.78
N TYR A 73 -13.69 10.70 -23.78
CA TYR A 73 -15.15 10.63 -23.71
C TYR A 73 -15.60 9.31 -23.06
N ILE A 74 -16.58 9.38 -22.18
CA ILE A 74 -17.22 8.19 -21.62
C ILE A 74 -18.12 7.55 -22.69
N THR A 75 -17.77 6.34 -23.11
CA THR A 75 -18.56 5.59 -24.10
C THR A 75 -19.65 4.75 -23.45
N GLU A 76 -19.43 4.30 -22.23
CA GLU A 76 -20.35 3.41 -21.53
C GLU A 76 -20.27 3.63 -20.02
N VAL A 77 -21.44 3.65 -19.37
CA VAL A 77 -21.60 3.60 -17.92
C VAL A 77 -22.37 2.34 -17.59
N ARG A 78 -21.75 1.36 -16.93
CA ARG A 78 -22.29 0.01 -16.68
C ARG A 78 -23.02 -0.14 -15.37
N VAL A 79 -22.90 0.87 -14.50
CA VAL A 79 -23.43 0.83 -13.14
C VAL A 79 -24.42 1.97 -12.94
N GLN A 80 -25.29 1.81 -11.92
CA GLN A 80 -26.27 2.81 -11.51
C GLN A 80 -25.81 3.49 -10.21
N ASP A 81 -26.44 4.63 -9.92
CA ASP A 81 -26.26 5.32 -8.65
C ASP A 81 -26.58 4.36 -7.48
N PHE A 82 -25.73 4.35 -6.47
CA PHE A 82 -25.88 3.55 -5.24
C PHE A 82 -25.83 2.03 -5.44
N ALA A 83 -25.42 1.53 -6.60
CA ALA A 83 -25.27 0.11 -6.85
C ALA A 83 -24.16 -0.52 -5.99
N TRP A 84 -24.34 -1.79 -5.63
CA TRP A 84 -23.27 -2.60 -5.06
C TRP A 84 -22.38 -3.13 -6.18
N VAL A 85 -21.07 -3.03 -5.98
CA VAL A 85 -20.07 -3.48 -6.94
C VAL A 85 -19.02 -4.33 -6.24
N ARG A 86 -18.43 -5.26 -7.01
CA ARG A 86 -17.32 -6.10 -6.57
C ARG A 86 -15.99 -5.51 -7.03
N ARG A 87 -14.93 -5.93 -6.38
CA ARG A 87 -13.58 -5.62 -6.81
C ARG A 87 -13.39 -6.01 -8.28
N ASP A 88 -12.67 -5.17 -9.04
CA ASP A 88 -12.36 -5.31 -10.47
C ASP A 88 -13.59 -5.27 -11.41
N GLU A 89 -14.78 -4.97 -10.88
CA GLU A 89 -15.97 -4.75 -11.72
C GLU A 89 -15.84 -3.45 -12.52
N VAL A 90 -16.14 -3.52 -13.82
CA VAL A 90 -16.03 -2.36 -14.73
C VAL A 90 -17.21 -1.43 -14.50
N LEU A 91 -16.90 -0.22 -14.04
CA LEU A 91 -17.89 0.83 -13.76
C LEU A 91 -18.21 1.65 -15.00
N MET A 92 -17.16 2.10 -15.69
CA MET A 92 -17.26 2.99 -16.86
C MET A 92 -16.16 2.66 -17.85
N VAL A 93 -16.37 3.06 -19.09
CA VAL A 93 -15.40 2.87 -20.18
C VAL A 93 -15.17 4.20 -20.90
N ILE A 94 -13.92 4.59 -21.00
CA ILE A 94 -13.46 5.72 -21.82
C ILE A 94 -13.27 5.22 -23.27
N ASP A 95 -13.42 6.09 -24.27
CA ASP A 95 -13.23 5.75 -25.68
C ASP A 95 -11.85 5.11 -25.93
N GLN A 96 -11.88 3.84 -26.29
CA GLN A 96 -10.69 3.01 -26.47
C GLN A 96 -10.06 3.10 -27.85
N ARG A 97 -10.72 3.74 -28.83
CA ARG A 97 -10.29 3.71 -30.24
C ARG A 97 -8.86 4.23 -30.41
N ILE A 98 -8.56 5.39 -29.82
CA ILE A 98 -7.22 6.00 -29.89
C ILE A 98 -6.20 5.13 -29.16
N TYR A 99 -6.53 4.60 -27.99
CA TYR A 99 -5.62 3.77 -27.17
C TYR A 99 -5.33 2.42 -27.84
N ARG A 100 -6.33 1.78 -28.46
CA ARG A 100 -6.12 0.57 -29.25
C ARG A 100 -5.19 0.83 -30.44
N GLN A 101 -5.34 1.96 -31.13
CA GLN A 101 -4.47 2.33 -32.25
C GLN A 101 -3.03 2.57 -31.78
N ARG A 102 -2.81 3.19 -30.61
CA ARG A 102 -1.48 3.35 -30.00
C ARG A 102 -0.84 2.01 -29.69
N VAL A 103 -1.59 1.07 -29.09
CA VAL A 103 -1.11 -0.30 -28.85
C VAL A 103 -0.69 -0.97 -30.14
N HIS A 104 -1.52 -0.89 -31.18
CA HIS A 104 -1.21 -1.48 -32.49
C HIS A 104 0.07 -0.86 -33.09
N GLN A 105 0.23 0.44 -33.03
CA GLN A 105 1.43 1.13 -33.48
C GLN A 105 2.68 0.67 -32.71
N ALA A 106 2.61 0.60 -31.38
CA ALA A 106 3.71 0.11 -30.55
C ALA A 106 4.07 -1.35 -30.84
N GLN A 107 3.07 -2.22 -31.12
CA GLN A 107 3.30 -3.60 -31.53
C GLN A 107 4.07 -3.69 -32.86
N LEU A 108 3.74 -2.84 -33.83
CA LEU A 108 4.46 -2.79 -35.12
C LEU A 108 5.90 -2.34 -34.94
N LEU A 109 6.15 -1.33 -34.08
CA LEU A 109 7.51 -0.88 -33.76
C LEU A 109 8.33 -1.97 -33.09
N MET A 110 7.76 -2.67 -32.12
CA MET A 110 8.41 -3.81 -31.44
C MET A 110 8.72 -4.94 -32.42
N LYS A 111 7.79 -5.30 -33.31
CA LYS A 111 8.03 -6.30 -34.37
C LYS A 111 9.16 -5.87 -35.30
N ARG A 112 9.21 -4.59 -35.72
CA ARG A 112 10.28 -4.05 -36.55
C ARG A 112 11.62 -4.13 -35.84
N ALA A 113 11.71 -3.72 -34.58
CA ALA A 113 12.93 -3.82 -33.79
C ALA A 113 13.39 -5.29 -33.64
N ALA A 114 12.47 -6.22 -33.40
CA ALA A 114 12.77 -7.64 -33.31
C ALA A 114 13.31 -8.24 -34.64
N LEU A 115 12.78 -7.81 -35.80
CA LEU A 115 13.26 -8.24 -37.11
C LEU A 115 14.68 -7.73 -37.39
N ASN A 116 15.02 -6.52 -36.96
CA ASN A 116 16.36 -5.96 -37.12
C ASN A 116 17.41 -6.68 -36.28
N ASN A 117 17.03 -7.35 -35.19
CA ASN A 117 17.93 -8.10 -34.32
C ASN A 117 18.29 -9.48 -34.93
N ASN A 118 18.92 -9.47 -36.13
CA ASN A 118 19.13 -10.67 -36.92
C ASN A 118 20.39 -11.46 -36.45
N VAL A 119 20.20 -12.71 -36.03
CA VAL A 119 21.25 -13.66 -35.64
C VAL A 119 22.14 -14.06 -36.82
N GLN A 120 21.65 -13.92 -38.07
CA GLN A 120 22.34 -14.35 -39.27
C GLN A 120 23.66 -13.57 -39.53
N GLN A 121 23.67 -12.25 -39.26
CA GLN A 121 24.87 -11.43 -39.43
C GLN A 121 26.05 -11.88 -38.56
N ARG A 122 25.74 -12.30 -37.32
CA ARG A 122 26.82 -12.83 -36.45
C ARG A 122 27.38 -14.15 -36.95
N ARG A 123 26.52 -15.05 -37.45
CA ARG A 123 26.97 -16.33 -37.99
C ARG A 123 27.85 -16.14 -39.23
N SER A 124 27.51 -15.23 -40.16
CA SER A 124 28.30 -14.94 -41.32
C SER A 124 29.65 -14.29 -40.95
N ALA A 125 29.68 -13.33 -40.03
CA ALA A 125 30.93 -12.74 -39.56
C ALA A 125 31.85 -13.77 -38.87
N GLN A 126 31.28 -14.69 -38.09
CA GLN A 126 32.03 -15.77 -37.46
C GLN A 126 32.62 -16.74 -38.48
N ALA A 127 31.86 -17.12 -39.50
CA ALA A 127 32.33 -17.98 -40.59
C ALA A 127 33.48 -17.31 -41.34
N SER A 128 33.43 -15.98 -41.53
CA SER A 128 34.54 -15.23 -42.15
C SER A 128 35.84 -15.30 -41.31
N VAL A 129 35.73 -15.19 -39.97
CA VAL A 129 36.90 -15.36 -39.08
C VAL A 129 37.51 -16.73 -39.21
N GLU A 130 36.68 -17.80 -39.22
CA GLU A 130 37.14 -19.18 -39.41
C GLU A 130 37.85 -19.39 -40.76
N GLN A 131 37.30 -18.80 -41.84
CA GLN A 131 37.92 -18.83 -43.17
C GLN A 131 39.30 -18.17 -43.18
N TYR A 132 39.44 -16.96 -42.66
CA TYR A 132 40.73 -16.27 -42.62
C TYR A 132 41.71 -16.93 -41.66
N GLN A 133 41.25 -17.61 -40.62
CA GLN A 133 42.11 -18.41 -39.76
C GLN A 133 42.68 -19.61 -40.46
N ALA A 134 41.89 -20.30 -41.31
CA ALA A 134 42.41 -21.37 -42.18
C ALA A 134 43.41 -20.84 -43.21
N GLU A 135 43.22 -19.63 -43.74
CA GLU A 135 44.16 -18.98 -44.67
C GLU A 135 45.50 -18.69 -44.00
N VAL A 136 45.50 -18.21 -42.74
CA VAL A 136 46.75 -18.04 -41.96
C VAL A 136 47.49 -19.36 -41.80
N ILE A 137 46.78 -20.44 -41.43
CA ILE A 137 47.37 -21.77 -41.28
C ILE A 137 48.03 -22.24 -42.60
N ASN A 138 47.34 -22.02 -43.72
CA ASN A 138 47.87 -22.32 -45.05
C ASN A 138 49.16 -21.52 -45.40
N ALA A 139 49.10 -20.16 -45.17
CA ALA A 139 50.28 -19.29 -45.39
C ALA A 139 51.46 -19.69 -44.49
N GLU A 140 51.24 -20.05 -43.25
CA GLU A 140 52.26 -20.55 -42.32
C GLU A 140 52.86 -21.90 -42.78
N ALA A 141 52.05 -22.78 -43.37
CA ALA A 141 52.55 -24.05 -43.90
C ALA A 141 53.42 -23.81 -45.14
N GLN A 142 52.99 -22.89 -46.04
CA GLN A 142 53.79 -22.49 -47.21
C GLN A 142 55.08 -21.83 -46.81
N ALA A 143 55.12 -20.94 -45.83
CA ALA A 143 56.33 -20.30 -45.33
C ALA A 143 57.30 -21.31 -44.67
N ARG A 144 56.76 -22.30 -43.93
CA ARG A 144 57.62 -23.39 -43.39
C ARG A 144 58.28 -24.20 -44.53
N LYS A 145 57.56 -24.53 -45.59
CA LYS A 145 58.09 -25.20 -46.78
C LYS A 145 59.16 -24.34 -47.40
N ALA A 146 58.92 -23.09 -47.75
CA ALA A 146 59.84 -22.17 -48.37
C ALA A 146 61.13 -21.97 -47.52
N LYS A 147 60.97 -21.92 -46.17
CA LYS A 147 62.16 -21.83 -45.28
C LYS A 147 63.01 -23.10 -45.29
N LEU A 148 62.37 -24.30 -45.27
CA LEU A 148 63.09 -25.55 -45.36
C LEU A 148 63.80 -25.73 -46.71
N ASP A 149 63.17 -25.27 -47.83
CA ASP A 149 63.78 -25.27 -49.17
C ASP A 149 64.95 -24.31 -49.24
N LEU A 150 64.82 -23.11 -48.67
CA LEU A 150 65.93 -22.13 -48.58
C LEU A 150 67.11 -22.74 -47.82
N GLN A 151 66.89 -23.35 -46.67
CA GLN A 151 67.90 -23.96 -45.83
C GLN A 151 68.63 -25.08 -46.58
N ARG A 152 67.89 -25.90 -47.35
CA ARG A 152 68.48 -26.95 -48.21
C ARG A 152 69.32 -26.36 -49.31
N VAL A 153 68.84 -25.31 -50.00
CA VAL A 153 69.59 -24.58 -51.09
C VAL A 153 70.82 -23.90 -50.52
N GLU A 154 70.75 -23.26 -49.33
CA GLU A 154 71.92 -22.65 -48.67
C GLU A 154 73.04 -23.68 -48.39
N ASN A 155 72.68 -24.86 -47.90
CA ASN A 155 73.63 -25.96 -47.67
C ASN A 155 74.28 -26.43 -48.98
N LEU A 156 73.51 -26.65 -50.06
CA LEU A 156 74.00 -27.09 -51.37
C LEU A 156 74.86 -26.05 -52.07
N VAL A 157 74.63 -24.74 -51.87
CA VAL A 157 75.51 -23.67 -52.39
C VAL A 157 76.81 -23.66 -51.59
N ALA A 158 76.77 -23.88 -50.26
CA ALA A 158 78.01 -23.99 -49.46
C ALA A 158 78.87 -25.13 -49.88
N ASP A 159 78.31 -26.26 -50.35
CA ASP A 159 78.98 -27.42 -50.86
C ASP A 159 79.39 -27.28 -52.32
N GLY A 160 79.08 -26.10 -52.94
CA GLY A 160 79.43 -25.82 -54.36
C GLY A 160 78.56 -26.51 -55.40
N SER A 161 77.47 -27.17 -54.99
CA SER A 161 76.53 -27.94 -55.83
C SER A 161 75.48 -27.12 -56.55
N LEU A 162 75.21 -25.88 -56.08
CA LEU A 162 74.18 -24.95 -56.61
C LEU A 162 74.75 -23.56 -56.78
N SER A 163 74.19 -22.76 -57.71
CA SER A 163 74.57 -21.38 -57.96
C SER A 163 74.10 -20.36 -56.93
N ILE A 164 74.81 -19.26 -56.73
CA ILE A 164 74.41 -18.12 -55.89
C ILE A 164 73.00 -17.56 -56.32
N ARG A 165 72.75 -17.57 -57.61
CA ARG A 165 71.48 -17.11 -58.20
C ARG A 165 70.26 -17.96 -57.68
N GLU A 166 70.51 -19.25 -57.58
CA GLU A 166 69.46 -20.15 -57.05
C GLU A 166 69.19 -19.88 -55.56
N ARG A 167 70.21 -19.61 -54.76
CA ARG A 167 70.02 -19.21 -53.33
C ARG A 167 69.29 -17.89 -53.26
N ASP A 168 69.62 -16.89 -54.08
CA ASP A 168 68.94 -15.57 -54.03
C ASP A 168 67.49 -15.68 -54.50
N ALA A 169 67.16 -16.54 -55.46
CA ALA A 169 65.81 -16.86 -55.85
C ALA A 169 65.01 -17.53 -54.70
N SER A 170 65.63 -18.51 -54.01
CA SER A 170 65.04 -19.20 -52.88
C SER A 170 64.76 -18.29 -51.67
N ARG A 171 65.76 -17.36 -51.44
CA ARG A 171 65.60 -16.31 -50.37
C ARG A 171 64.46 -15.33 -50.69
N ALA A 172 64.29 -14.93 -51.92
CA ALA A 172 63.20 -14.08 -52.35
C ALA A 172 61.84 -14.81 -52.16
N SER A 173 61.80 -16.09 -52.53
CA SER A 173 60.56 -16.93 -52.28
C SER A 173 60.22 -17.07 -50.81
N ALA A 174 61.23 -17.28 -49.94
CA ALA A 174 61.02 -17.35 -48.48
C ALA A 174 60.49 -16.00 -47.92
N SER A 175 61.09 -14.89 -48.38
CA SER A 175 60.69 -13.55 -47.99
C SER A 175 59.24 -13.26 -48.44
N GLN A 176 58.88 -13.65 -49.66
CA GLN A 176 57.46 -13.55 -50.14
C GLN A 176 56.49 -14.35 -49.32
N ALA A 177 56.90 -15.57 -48.94
CA ALA A 177 56.03 -16.42 -48.07
C ALA A 177 55.80 -15.81 -46.65
N VAL A 178 56.82 -15.16 -46.10
CA VAL A 178 56.70 -14.42 -44.83
C VAL A 178 55.77 -13.20 -44.98
N ALA A 179 55.83 -12.47 -46.09
CA ALA A 179 54.92 -11.37 -46.38
C ALA A 179 53.50 -11.84 -46.54
N ASN A 180 53.31 -13.02 -47.15
CA ASN A 180 51.95 -13.63 -47.26
C ASN A 180 51.35 -13.99 -45.87
N ILE A 181 52.14 -14.44 -44.88
CA ILE A 181 51.68 -14.62 -43.51
C ILE A 181 51.22 -13.30 -42.90
N ALA A 182 52.01 -12.25 -43.08
CA ALA A 182 51.64 -10.92 -42.57
C ALA A 182 50.32 -10.44 -43.17
N GLN A 183 50.13 -10.63 -44.47
CA GLN A 183 48.91 -10.31 -45.17
C GLN A 183 47.69 -11.14 -44.64
N ALA A 184 47.85 -12.46 -44.51
CA ALA A 184 46.79 -13.34 -43.99
C ALA A 184 46.41 -12.97 -42.53
N LYS A 185 47.41 -12.65 -41.70
CA LYS A 185 47.19 -12.19 -40.31
C LYS A 185 46.43 -10.85 -40.25
N ALA A 186 46.75 -9.92 -41.12
CA ALA A 186 46.03 -8.65 -41.20
C ALA A 186 44.59 -8.84 -41.64
N SER A 187 44.34 -9.76 -42.59
CA SER A 187 42.97 -10.11 -43.02
C SER A 187 42.16 -10.77 -41.89
N LEU A 188 42.80 -11.66 -41.14
CA LEU A 188 42.16 -12.29 -39.95
C LEU A 188 41.85 -11.24 -38.89
N GLU A 189 42.72 -10.31 -38.59
CA GLU A 189 42.50 -9.27 -37.62
C GLU A 189 41.36 -8.34 -38.03
N LYS A 190 41.29 -7.98 -39.32
CA LYS A 190 40.14 -7.24 -39.87
C LYS A 190 38.82 -8.00 -39.68
N ALA A 191 38.78 -9.30 -40.00
CA ALA A 191 37.57 -10.12 -39.83
C ALA A 191 37.14 -10.22 -38.35
N LYS A 192 38.10 -10.27 -37.39
CA LYS A 192 37.78 -10.22 -35.94
C LYS A 192 37.20 -8.88 -35.54
N GLN A 193 37.71 -7.76 -36.04
CA GLN A 193 37.18 -6.43 -35.79
C GLN A 193 35.74 -6.29 -36.35
N ASP A 194 35.51 -6.81 -37.57
CA ASP A 194 34.18 -6.84 -38.18
C ASP A 194 33.21 -7.67 -37.33
N LEU A 195 33.63 -8.83 -36.83
CA LEU A 195 32.80 -9.63 -35.89
C LEU A 195 32.50 -8.87 -34.60
N GLN A 196 33.50 -8.19 -34.02
CA GLN A 196 33.32 -7.38 -32.81
C GLN A 196 32.30 -6.25 -33.02
N THR A 197 32.37 -5.58 -34.20
CA THR A 197 31.40 -4.55 -34.59
C THR A 197 29.99 -5.13 -34.67
N VAL A 198 29.81 -6.33 -35.26
CA VAL A 198 28.51 -7.00 -35.31
C VAL A 198 27.98 -7.35 -33.90
N ILE A 199 28.88 -7.78 -32.98
CA ILE A 199 28.53 -8.10 -31.60
C ILE A 199 28.03 -6.82 -30.89
N VAL A 200 28.71 -5.71 -30.97
CA VAL A 200 28.34 -4.44 -30.35
C VAL A 200 27.03 -3.91 -30.93
N ASN A 201 26.90 -3.92 -32.26
CA ASN A 201 25.67 -3.50 -32.93
C ASN A 201 24.48 -4.35 -32.50
N ARG A 202 24.66 -5.66 -32.27
CA ARG A 202 23.62 -6.54 -31.77
C ARG A 202 23.19 -6.19 -30.35
N ALA A 203 24.11 -5.80 -29.48
CA ALA A 203 23.76 -5.33 -28.13
C ALA A 203 22.90 -4.07 -28.20
N SER A 204 23.21 -3.13 -29.09
CA SER A 204 22.37 -1.96 -29.35
C SER A 204 20.98 -2.34 -29.87
N LEU A 205 20.91 -3.23 -30.85
CA LEU A 205 19.62 -3.71 -31.41
C LEU A 205 18.79 -4.45 -30.34
N ALA A 206 19.42 -5.19 -29.43
CA ALA A 206 18.73 -5.83 -28.31
C ALA A 206 18.14 -4.79 -27.33
N ALA A 207 18.88 -3.70 -27.07
CA ALA A 207 18.38 -2.58 -26.29
C ALA A 207 17.20 -1.87 -26.99
N ASP A 208 17.24 -1.73 -28.32
CA ASP A 208 16.12 -1.16 -29.07
C ASP A 208 14.86 -2.02 -28.98
N VAL A 209 15.00 -3.35 -29.00
CA VAL A 209 13.88 -4.29 -28.79
C VAL A 209 13.32 -4.11 -27.39
N ALA A 210 14.17 -4.04 -26.35
CA ALA A 210 13.74 -3.85 -24.97
C ALA A 210 12.99 -2.51 -24.79
N ASN A 211 13.50 -1.44 -25.39
CA ASN A 211 12.84 -0.13 -25.37
C ASN A 211 11.47 -0.17 -26.08
N ALA A 212 11.39 -0.81 -27.24
CA ALA A 212 10.13 -0.95 -27.97
C ALA A 212 9.12 -1.80 -27.20
N GLN A 213 9.60 -2.82 -26.46
CA GLN A 213 8.74 -3.64 -25.60
C GLN A 213 8.21 -2.82 -24.40
N ALA A 214 9.06 -2.07 -23.72
CA ALA A 214 8.64 -1.20 -22.65
C ALA A 214 7.62 -0.14 -23.11
N ALA A 215 7.81 0.42 -24.31
CA ALA A 215 6.85 1.34 -24.91
C ALA A 215 5.50 0.64 -25.22
N LEU A 216 5.52 -0.61 -25.67
CA LEU A 216 4.31 -1.39 -25.87
C LEU A 216 3.57 -1.65 -24.55
N GLU A 217 4.26 -2.07 -23.50
CA GLU A 217 3.68 -2.30 -22.18
C GLU A 217 3.01 -1.02 -21.62
N LEU A 218 3.65 0.14 -21.78
CA LEU A 218 3.06 1.42 -21.36
C LEU A 218 1.74 1.69 -22.09
N THR A 219 1.68 1.49 -23.40
CA THR A 219 0.46 1.71 -24.16
C THR A 219 -0.64 0.68 -23.84
N GLN A 220 -0.26 -0.54 -23.43
CA GLN A 220 -1.21 -1.55 -22.94
C GLN A 220 -1.80 -1.16 -21.57
N ILE A 221 -0.98 -0.60 -20.67
CA ILE A 221 -1.44 -0.05 -19.38
C ILE A 221 -2.42 1.09 -19.64
N ASP A 222 -2.12 2.00 -20.55
CA ASP A 222 -3.04 3.08 -20.93
C ASP A 222 -4.36 2.53 -21.45
N LEU A 223 -4.34 1.51 -22.31
CA LEU A 223 -5.55 0.87 -22.79
C LEU A 223 -6.34 0.17 -21.66
N ALA A 224 -5.65 -0.46 -20.72
CA ALA A 224 -6.30 -1.05 -19.54
C ALA A 224 -6.98 0.02 -18.68
N ASN A 225 -6.31 1.15 -18.45
CA ASN A 225 -6.79 2.28 -17.66
C ASN A 225 -7.99 3.02 -18.29
N THR A 226 -8.32 2.75 -19.56
CA THR A 226 -9.58 3.22 -20.16
C THR A 226 -10.81 2.55 -19.55
N ARG A 227 -10.64 1.39 -18.90
CA ARG A 227 -11.69 0.72 -18.13
C ARG A 227 -11.55 1.12 -16.69
N ILE A 228 -12.49 1.88 -16.21
CA ILE A 228 -12.53 2.33 -14.83
C ILE A 228 -13.19 1.23 -14.01
N VAL A 229 -12.45 0.62 -13.09
CA VAL A 229 -12.88 -0.51 -12.28
C VAL A 229 -12.97 -0.16 -10.81
N ALA A 230 -13.78 -0.91 -10.06
CA ALA A 230 -13.85 -0.79 -8.60
C ALA A 230 -12.57 -1.36 -7.94
N PRO A 231 -11.85 -0.60 -7.10
CA PRO A 231 -10.63 -1.07 -6.43
C PRO A 231 -10.89 -2.09 -5.33
N ARG A 232 -12.13 -2.17 -4.83
CA ARG A 232 -12.59 -3.08 -3.76
C ARG A 232 -14.12 -3.26 -3.83
N ASP A 233 -14.64 -4.21 -3.05
CA ASP A 233 -16.08 -4.37 -2.85
C ASP A 233 -16.65 -3.18 -2.09
N GLY A 234 -17.88 -2.78 -2.44
CA GLY A 234 -18.56 -1.69 -1.78
C GLY A 234 -19.78 -1.16 -2.53
N GLN A 235 -20.39 -0.13 -1.96
CA GLN A 235 -21.52 0.56 -2.56
C GLN A 235 -21.06 1.87 -3.21
N LEU A 236 -21.46 2.11 -4.45
CA LEU A 236 -21.19 3.37 -5.13
C LEU A 236 -22.00 4.51 -4.53
N GLY A 237 -21.45 5.71 -4.57
CA GLY A 237 -22.17 6.96 -4.37
C GLY A 237 -22.92 7.39 -5.63
N GLN A 238 -23.25 8.67 -5.70
CA GLN A 238 -23.83 9.26 -6.90
C GLN A 238 -22.78 9.32 -8.01
N ILE A 239 -23.18 9.01 -9.23
CA ILE A 239 -22.34 9.08 -10.44
C ILE A 239 -22.46 10.49 -11.02
N SER A 240 -21.33 11.21 -11.06
CA SER A 240 -21.27 12.62 -11.49
C SER A 240 -21.26 12.79 -13.00
N VAL A 241 -21.06 11.72 -13.77
CA VAL A 241 -20.88 11.75 -15.23
C VAL A 241 -21.91 10.89 -15.96
N ARG A 242 -22.11 11.20 -17.23
CA ARG A 242 -23.04 10.44 -18.11
C ARG A 242 -22.31 9.99 -19.36
N GLN A 243 -22.87 9.03 -20.06
CA GLN A 243 -22.39 8.61 -21.37
C GLN A 243 -22.30 9.80 -22.32
N GLY A 244 -21.21 9.93 -23.08
CA GLY A 244 -20.90 11.06 -23.94
C GLY A 244 -20.21 12.25 -23.26
N ALA A 245 -20.09 12.27 -21.92
CA ALA A 245 -19.34 13.31 -21.22
C ALA A 245 -17.84 13.18 -21.46
N TYR A 246 -17.14 14.30 -21.58
CA TYR A 246 -15.67 14.33 -21.59
C TYR A 246 -15.15 14.43 -20.15
N VAL A 247 -14.19 13.58 -19.81
CA VAL A 247 -13.52 13.58 -18.49
C VAL A 247 -12.02 13.78 -18.67
N SER A 248 -11.42 14.47 -17.72
CA SER A 248 -9.97 14.62 -17.61
C SER A 248 -9.41 13.71 -16.53
N ALA A 249 -8.13 13.39 -16.59
CA ALA A 249 -7.45 12.66 -15.51
C ALA A 249 -7.68 13.37 -14.16
N GLY A 250 -8.04 12.61 -13.13
CA GLY A 250 -8.33 13.14 -11.79
C GLY A 250 -9.77 13.67 -11.58
N THR A 251 -10.63 13.72 -12.61
CA THR A 251 -12.03 14.13 -12.45
C THR A 251 -12.77 13.18 -11.50
N HIS A 252 -13.50 13.71 -10.53
CA HIS A 252 -14.33 12.93 -9.63
C HIS A 252 -15.50 12.29 -10.41
N LEU A 253 -15.55 10.97 -10.52
CA LEU A 253 -16.62 10.24 -11.22
C LEU A 253 -17.71 9.75 -10.25
N THR A 254 -17.29 9.13 -9.18
CA THR A 254 -18.13 8.62 -8.09
C THR A 254 -17.28 8.34 -6.86
N SER A 255 -17.91 8.03 -5.76
CA SER A 255 -17.25 7.57 -4.54
C SER A 255 -17.63 6.13 -4.25
N LEU A 256 -16.70 5.34 -3.75
CA LEU A 256 -16.92 3.97 -3.31
C LEU A 256 -16.89 3.91 -1.78
N VAL A 257 -17.97 3.45 -1.19
CA VAL A 257 -18.11 3.22 0.25
C VAL A 257 -17.93 1.73 0.53
N PRO A 258 -16.84 1.31 1.19
CA PRO A 258 -16.62 -0.10 1.50
C PRO A 258 -17.55 -0.58 2.62
N GLU A 259 -17.67 -1.89 2.74
CA GLU A 259 -18.47 -2.52 3.80
C GLU A 259 -17.85 -2.34 5.20
N GLN A 260 -16.51 -2.20 5.26
CA GLN A 260 -15.80 -1.98 6.53
C GLN A 260 -16.04 -0.57 7.08
N MET A 261 -16.64 -0.52 8.26
CA MET A 261 -16.90 0.71 9.00
C MET A 261 -16.38 0.59 10.44
N TRP A 262 -16.12 1.74 11.04
CA TRP A 262 -15.72 1.89 12.43
C TRP A 262 -16.36 3.14 13.01
N ILE A 263 -16.28 3.33 14.31
CA ILE A 263 -16.76 4.54 14.98
C ILE A 263 -15.56 5.34 15.45
N ILE A 264 -15.66 6.64 15.33
CA ILE A 264 -14.79 7.59 16.01
C ILE A 264 -15.61 8.28 17.08
N ALA A 265 -15.30 7.97 18.34
CA ALA A 265 -15.90 8.56 19.52
C ALA A 265 -14.95 9.62 20.10
N ASN A 266 -15.37 10.89 20.09
CA ASN A 266 -14.58 11.99 20.63
C ASN A 266 -14.85 12.11 22.13
N MET A 267 -14.07 11.41 22.96
CA MET A 267 -14.18 11.42 24.41
C MET A 267 -13.56 12.67 25.01
N LYS A 268 -14.13 13.21 26.08
CA LYS A 268 -13.52 14.32 26.82
C LYS A 268 -12.27 13.85 27.52
N GLU A 269 -11.23 14.70 27.62
CA GLU A 269 -9.99 14.40 28.32
C GLU A 269 -10.24 13.87 29.75
N THR A 270 -11.23 14.42 30.44
CA THR A 270 -11.61 13.98 31.81
C THR A 270 -12.16 12.55 31.88
N GLN A 271 -12.60 11.98 30.76
CA GLN A 271 -13.15 10.63 30.67
C GLN A 271 -12.10 9.58 30.29
N MET A 272 -10.89 10.03 29.88
CA MET A 272 -9.85 9.13 29.34
C MET A 272 -9.17 8.27 30.39
N ALA A 273 -9.20 8.65 31.67
CA ALA A 273 -8.44 7.99 32.75
C ALA A 273 -8.72 6.48 32.89
N GLY A 274 -9.95 6.04 32.56
CA GLY A 274 -10.37 4.64 32.63
C GLY A 274 -10.41 3.90 31.30
N ILE A 275 -10.27 4.60 30.16
CA ILE A 275 -10.40 4.00 28.84
C ILE A 275 -9.11 3.30 28.42
N ARG A 276 -9.20 2.02 28.03
CA ARG A 276 -8.08 1.19 27.59
C ARG A 276 -8.44 0.43 26.31
N LEU A 277 -7.44 0.02 25.56
CA LEU A 277 -7.60 -0.84 24.40
C LEU A 277 -8.24 -2.17 24.77
N GLY A 278 -9.11 -2.70 23.93
CA GLY A 278 -9.79 -3.98 24.14
C GLY A 278 -11.05 -3.92 25.02
N GLN A 279 -11.39 -2.76 25.60
CA GLN A 279 -12.62 -2.62 26.37
C GLN A 279 -13.86 -2.71 25.49
N ARG A 280 -14.95 -3.28 26.04
CA ARG A 280 -16.23 -3.35 25.36
C ARG A 280 -16.89 -1.98 25.29
N ALA A 281 -17.48 -1.70 24.15
CA ALA A 281 -18.29 -0.52 23.92
C ALA A 281 -19.65 -0.93 23.35
N SER A 282 -20.68 -0.22 23.72
CA SER A 282 -21.97 -0.26 23.06
C SER A 282 -22.29 1.09 22.47
N PHE A 283 -23.01 1.12 21.37
CA PHE A 283 -23.43 2.37 20.77
C PHE A 283 -24.81 2.26 20.16
N SER A 284 -25.56 3.34 20.21
CA SER A 284 -26.87 3.48 19.57
C SER A 284 -26.75 4.41 18.36
N VAL A 285 -27.50 4.10 17.31
CA VAL A 285 -27.51 4.86 16.05
C VAL A 285 -28.84 5.55 15.90
N ASP A 286 -28.87 6.88 15.93
CA ASP A 286 -30.08 7.69 15.86
C ASP A 286 -30.90 7.43 14.59
N ALA A 287 -30.24 7.30 13.44
CA ALA A 287 -30.85 7.05 12.15
C ALA A 287 -31.50 5.64 12.02
N LEU A 288 -31.23 4.74 12.95
CA LEU A 288 -31.75 3.36 12.97
C LEU A 288 -32.68 3.11 14.17
N ASP A 289 -33.43 4.11 14.56
CA ASP A 289 -34.38 4.04 15.67
C ASP A 289 -33.71 3.61 17.00
N HIS A 290 -32.55 4.22 17.28
CA HIS A 290 -31.71 3.92 18.45
C HIS A 290 -31.27 2.45 18.56
N ALA A 291 -31.21 1.74 17.44
CA ALA A 291 -30.71 0.37 17.44
C ALA A 291 -29.32 0.29 18.07
N THR A 292 -29.15 -0.66 19.00
CA THR A 292 -27.92 -0.83 19.75
C THR A 292 -26.99 -1.84 19.04
N PHE A 293 -25.74 -1.48 18.97
CA PHE A 293 -24.64 -2.30 18.45
C PHE A 293 -23.57 -2.47 19.52
N SER A 294 -22.79 -3.53 19.38
CA SER A 294 -21.60 -3.79 20.19
C SER A 294 -20.32 -3.53 19.41
N GLY A 295 -19.26 -3.26 20.13
CA GLY A 295 -17.94 -3.06 19.57
C GLY A 295 -16.87 -3.07 20.63
N VAL A 296 -15.63 -2.88 20.20
CA VAL A 296 -14.44 -2.92 21.05
C VAL A 296 -13.55 -1.71 20.77
N VAL A 297 -12.93 -1.15 21.81
CA VAL A 297 -11.93 -0.09 21.69
C VAL A 297 -10.73 -0.65 20.93
N GLU A 298 -10.53 -0.20 19.69
CA GLU A 298 -9.45 -0.67 18.80
C GLU A 298 -8.19 0.18 18.97
N SER A 299 -8.34 1.50 18.99
CA SER A 299 -7.21 2.42 19.14
C SER A 299 -7.65 3.74 19.77
N ILE A 300 -6.69 4.40 20.40
CA ILE A 300 -6.84 5.75 20.97
C ILE A 300 -5.84 6.64 20.24
N LEU A 301 -6.29 7.77 19.72
CA LEU A 301 -5.39 8.70 19.03
C LEU A 301 -4.36 9.27 20.01
N PRO A 302 -3.09 9.45 19.55
CA PRO A 302 -2.00 9.89 20.43
C PRO A 302 -2.06 11.38 20.78
N ALA A 303 -2.96 12.17 20.16
CA ALA A 303 -3.11 13.60 20.42
C ALA A 303 -4.59 14.01 20.36
N THR A 304 -4.89 15.19 20.91
CA THR A 304 -6.22 15.77 20.88
C THR A 304 -6.60 16.21 19.46
N GLY A 305 -7.89 16.36 19.20
CA GLY A 305 -8.37 16.81 17.87
C GLY A 305 -7.88 18.22 17.49
N SER A 306 -7.56 19.06 18.46
CA SER A 306 -7.02 20.41 18.22
C SER A 306 -5.60 20.41 17.64
N GLU A 307 -4.75 19.44 18.02
CA GLU A 307 -3.38 19.31 17.48
C GLU A 307 -3.36 18.93 15.99
N PHE A 308 -4.38 18.21 15.52
CA PHE A 308 -4.52 17.85 14.12
C PHE A 308 -5.33 18.85 13.29
N SER A 309 -5.78 19.96 13.93
CA SER A 309 -6.51 21.01 13.22
C SER A 309 -5.53 21.91 12.45
N ALA A 310 -5.83 22.16 11.16
CA ALA A 310 -5.05 23.09 10.35
C ALA A 310 -5.12 24.55 10.85
N ILE A 311 -6.05 24.87 11.75
CA ILE A 311 -6.20 26.17 12.38
C ILE A 311 -5.90 25.99 13.87
N SER A 312 -4.74 26.47 14.31
CA SER A 312 -4.43 26.53 15.75
C SER A 312 -5.35 27.55 16.42
N SER A 313 -6.05 27.14 17.46
CA SER A 313 -6.81 28.05 18.32
C SER A 313 -5.88 28.75 19.33
N ASP A 314 -4.92 29.52 18.81
CA ASP A 314 -4.07 30.34 19.67
C ASP A 314 -4.83 31.59 20.10
N ASN A 315 -5.15 31.67 21.38
CA ASN A 315 -5.80 32.84 21.95
C ASN A 315 -4.76 33.98 22.12
N ALA A 316 -4.59 34.78 21.07
CA ALA A 316 -3.69 35.95 21.06
C ALA A 316 -4.05 37.03 22.10
N THR A 317 -5.10 36.85 22.90
CA THR A 317 -5.64 37.86 23.83
C THR A 317 -5.22 37.70 25.29
N GLY A 318 -4.32 36.77 25.61
CA GLY A 318 -3.71 36.65 26.94
C GLY A 318 -4.59 36.06 28.07
N ASN A 319 -5.87 35.79 27.85
CA ASN A 319 -6.73 35.12 28.81
C ASN A 319 -6.80 33.61 28.47
N PHE A 320 -6.13 32.80 29.30
CA PHE A 320 -6.22 31.33 29.17
C PHE A 320 -7.54 30.84 29.79
N VAL A 321 -8.42 30.30 28.93
CA VAL A 321 -9.61 29.56 29.37
C VAL A 321 -9.33 28.06 29.12
N LYS A 322 -9.32 27.29 30.20
CA LYS A 322 -9.19 25.83 30.12
C LYS A 322 -10.46 25.24 29.50
N ILE A 323 -10.42 24.90 28.23
CA ILE A 323 -11.49 24.17 27.52
C ILE A 323 -11.12 22.69 27.52
N ALA A 324 -12.05 21.80 27.97
CA ALA A 324 -11.83 20.37 27.94
C ALA A 324 -11.64 19.90 26.51
N GLN A 325 -10.45 19.40 26.21
CA GLN A 325 -10.12 18.85 24.91
C GLN A 325 -10.80 17.50 24.66
N ARG A 326 -10.94 17.09 23.40
CA ARG A 326 -11.49 15.80 23.04
C ARG A 326 -10.41 14.94 22.41
N ILE A 327 -10.37 13.67 22.81
CA ILE A 327 -9.44 12.66 22.27
C ILE A 327 -10.29 11.65 21.50
N PRO A 328 -10.02 11.48 20.19
CA PRO A 328 -10.71 10.51 19.37
C PRO A 328 -10.32 9.08 19.77
N VAL A 329 -11.33 8.27 20.03
CA VAL A 329 -11.22 6.83 20.29
C VAL A 329 -11.88 6.09 19.13
N ARG A 330 -11.12 5.19 18.50
CA ARG A 330 -11.64 4.35 17.43
C ARG A 330 -12.20 3.06 18.00
N LEU A 331 -13.43 2.75 17.61
CA LEU A 331 -14.12 1.52 17.96
C LEU A 331 -14.32 0.64 16.73
N ARG A 332 -13.95 -0.62 16.83
CA ARG A 332 -14.31 -1.64 15.87
C ARG A 332 -15.73 -2.10 16.16
N ILE A 333 -16.56 -2.20 15.12
CA ILE A 333 -17.94 -2.64 15.19
C ILE A 333 -17.99 -4.15 15.06
N ASP A 334 -18.78 -4.82 15.90
CA ASP A 334 -19.04 -6.25 15.75
C ASP A 334 -20.09 -6.47 14.64
N HIS A 335 -19.85 -7.48 13.79
CA HIS A 335 -20.66 -7.74 12.59
C HIS A 335 -21.92 -8.59 12.87
N ASP A 336 -22.17 -8.96 14.13
CA ASP A 336 -23.23 -9.89 14.52
C ASP A 336 -24.65 -9.34 14.38
N ASN A 337 -24.79 -8.03 14.19
CA ASN A 337 -26.09 -7.38 14.06
C ASN A 337 -26.54 -7.33 12.59
N ALA A 338 -27.75 -7.85 12.29
CA ALA A 338 -28.35 -7.81 10.96
C ALA A 338 -28.47 -6.40 10.35
N LEU A 339 -28.56 -5.37 11.21
CA LEU A 339 -28.63 -3.97 10.80
C LEU A 339 -27.27 -3.37 10.43
N TYR A 340 -26.14 -4.10 10.58
CA TYR A 340 -24.79 -3.62 10.24
C TYR A 340 -24.72 -3.06 8.81
N ARG A 341 -25.33 -3.72 7.84
CA ARG A 341 -25.40 -3.28 6.44
C ARG A 341 -26.17 -1.98 6.21
N ARG A 342 -26.96 -1.52 7.18
CA ARG A 342 -27.67 -0.25 7.11
C ARG A 342 -26.88 0.93 7.65
N LEU A 343 -25.75 0.68 8.31
CA LEU A 343 -24.83 1.73 8.74
C LEU A 343 -24.29 2.48 7.52
N ARG A 344 -24.09 3.78 7.67
CA ARG A 344 -23.51 4.63 6.63
C ARG A 344 -22.47 5.57 7.26
N PRO A 345 -21.33 5.82 6.61
CA PRO A 345 -20.39 6.83 7.08
C PRO A 345 -21.07 8.19 7.23
N GLY A 346 -20.80 8.85 8.33
CA GLY A 346 -21.40 10.15 8.67
C GLY A 346 -22.60 10.08 9.59
N MET A 347 -23.15 8.89 9.87
CA MET A 347 -24.23 8.75 10.87
C MET A 347 -23.72 9.10 12.26
N SER A 348 -24.49 9.89 13.00
CA SER A 348 -24.23 10.20 14.41
C SER A 348 -24.62 9.01 15.27
N VAL A 349 -23.86 8.78 16.34
CA VAL A 349 -24.05 7.69 17.29
C VAL A 349 -23.77 8.17 18.70
N GLU A 350 -24.50 7.60 19.67
CA GLU A 350 -24.15 7.74 21.08
C GLU A 350 -23.34 6.52 21.51
N VAL A 351 -22.16 6.75 22.06
CA VAL A 351 -21.21 5.69 22.43
C VAL A 351 -21.12 5.60 23.95
N ASN A 352 -21.16 4.37 24.46
CA ASN A 352 -20.99 4.01 25.87
C ASN A 352 -19.83 3.00 25.98
N ILE A 353 -18.72 3.39 26.63
CA ILE A 353 -17.56 2.52 26.84
C ILE A 353 -17.58 2.03 28.28
N ASP A 354 -17.55 0.72 28.47
CA ASP A 354 -17.49 0.08 29.78
C ASP A 354 -16.02 -0.01 30.24
N THR A 355 -15.65 0.90 31.13
CA THR A 355 -14.28 0.96 31.70
C THR A 355 -14.04 -0.10 32.76
N GLY A 356 -15.07 -0.80 33.23
CA GLY A 356 -14.98 -1.94 34.17
C GLY A 356 -14.80 -3.29 33.47
N SER A 357 -14.99 -3.35 32.15
CA SER A 357 -14.79 -4.59 31.37
C SER A 357 -13.32 -4.96 31.29
N THR A 358 -13.03 -6.26 31.48
CA THR A 358 -11.68 -6.78 31.24
C THR A 358 -11.36 -6.60 29.76
N PRO A 359 -10.20 -5.99 29.39
CA PRO A 359 -9.83 -5.87 27.99
C PRO A 359 -9.82 -7.23 27.31
N ALA A 360 -10.55 -7.39 26.22
CA ALA A 360 -10.40 -8.54 25.35
C ALA A 360 -8.99 -8.46 24.73
N ASP A 361 -8.29 -9.60 24.65
CA ASP A 361 -6.97 -9.65 24.02
C ASP A 361 -7.01 -8.96 22.65
N PRO A 362 -6.07 -8.07 22.34
CA PRO A 362 -6.02 -7.41 21.05
C PRO A 362 -5.72 -8.47 19.99
N VAL A 363 -6.79 -8.92 19.31
CA VAL A 363 -6.66 -9.82 18.16
C VAL A 363 -5.90 -9.07 17.07
N GLY A 364 -4.63 -9.39 16.88
CA GLY A 364 -3.79 -8.95 15.76
C GLY A 364 -2.92 -7.72 16.03
N SER A 365 -2.16 -7.70 17.10
CA SER A 365 -0.90 -6.96 17.09
C SER A 365 0.08 -7.70 16.18
N SER A 366 0.05 -7.40 14.87
CA SER A 366 1.21 -7.69 14.03
C SER A 366 2.35 -6.79 14.55
N ALA A 367 3.20 -7.38 15.39
CA ALA A 367 4.47 -6.81 15.77
C ALA A 367 5.17 -6.32 14.50
N ILE A 368 5.49 -5.04 14.45
CA ILE A 368 6.42 -4.48 13.45
C ILE A 368 7.78 -5.09 13.81
N PRO A 369 8.37 -5.98 12.98
CA PRO A 369 9.72 -6.46 13.22
C PRO A 369 10.67 -5.38 12.72
N GLY A 370 11.50 -4.84 13.58
CA GLY A 370 12.72 -4.17 13.16
C GLY A 370 12.86 -2.72 13.60
N ALA A 371 13.31 -2.51 14.81
CA ALA A 371 14.19 -1.41 15.15
C ALA A 371 15.31 -2.03 16.01
N ALA A 372 16.40 -2.41 15.34
CA ALA A 372 17.71 -2.61 15.91
C ALA A 372 18.71 -1.87 15.01
#